data_f9a3c469319344dfd55ec2f7412b1fac
#
_entry.id   f9a3c469319344dfd55ec2f7412b1fac
#
_cell.length_a   1.000
_cell.length_b   1.000
_cell.length_c   1.000
_cell.angle_alpha   90.00
_cell.angle_beta   90.00
_cell.angle_gamma   90.00
#
_symmetry.space_group_name_H-M   'P 1'
#
loop_
_entity.id
_entity.type
_entity.pdbx_description
1 polymer ?
#
loop_
_entity_poly.entity_id
_entity_poly.type
_entity_poly.pdbx_seq_one_letter_code
_entity_poly.pdbx_strand_id
1 'polypeptide(L)'
;MLRYRFAIAALLFLLCGAALAGPERLISGGDAAATPGAGSDRPAEFTLPDLDGRQVALGRFLGKEPVLLVFWATWCPECKAAIPEINAMTTGPLAGKLQILGIDFRESREKVARAVTSRGIRYPVLLDLQGQVARAYEIVGIPTYVLIGREGKVLYREHVLPGDISRYL
;
A
#
# COMPACT_ATOMS: atom_id res chain seq x y z
N MET A 1 -33.78 73.34 -27.36
CA MET A 1 -32.73 74.38 -27.33
C MET A 1 -31.57 73.75 -26.57
N LEU A 2 -30.59 73.60 -27.19
CA LEU A 2 -29.26 74.12 -27.39
C LEU A 2 -28.23 73.14 -26.86
N ARG A 3 -27.58 72.39 -27.66
CA ARG A 3 -26.29 72.60 -28.39
C ARG A 3 -25.03 72.45 -27.54
N TYR A 4 -24.24 71.46 -27.94
CA TYR A 4 -22.78 71.60 -28.23
C TYR A 4 -21.88 71.28 -26.99
N ARG A 5 -20.76 70.70 -27.13
CA ARG A 5 -19.76 70.29 -28.14
C ARG A 5 -18.58 69.71 -27.42
N PHE A 6 -17.95 68.75 -28.07
CA PHE A 6 -16.50 68.44 -28.13
C PHE A 6 -15.71 68.40 -26.79
N ALA A 7 -14.86 67.53 -26.54
CA ALA A 7 -13.70 67.15 -27.31
C ALA A 7 -13.01 65.90 -26.76
N ILE A 8 -12.50 65.15 -27.67
CA ILE A 8 -11.38 64.23 -27.72
C ILE A 8 -10.27 64.54 -26.73
N ALA A 9 -9.84 63.54 -25.97
CA ALA A 9 -8.43 63.35 -25.62
C ALA A 9 -8.16 61.88 -25.36
N ALA A 10 -7.56 61.27 -26.35
CA ALA A 10 -6.88 59.99 -26.21
C ALA A 10 -5.63 60.20 -25.34
N LEU A 11 -5.48 59.43 -24.32
CA LEU A 11 -4.15 59.25 -23.75
C LEU A 11 -3.97 57.79 -23.37
N LEU A 12 -3.11 57.12 -24.11
CA LEU A 12 -2.50 55.85 -23.81
C LEU A 12 -1.86 55.91 -22.43
N PHE A 13 -2.30 55.01 -21.55
CA PHE A 13 -1.45 54.57 -20.45
C PHE A 13 -1.26 53.07 -20.57
N LEU A 14 -0.17 52.73 -21.24
CA LEU A 14 0.50 51.46 -21.16
C LEU A 14 1.13 51.42 -19.76
N LEU A 15 0.52 50.71 -18.82
CA LEU A 15 1.21 50.32 -17.60
C LEU A 15 1.10 48.80 -17.43
N CYS A 16 2.25 48.25 -17.68
CA CYS A 16 2.69 46.92 -17.38
C CYS A 16 2.33 46.55 -15.91
N GLY A 17 1.22 45.87 -15.72
CA GLY A 17 0.87 45.22 -14.45
C GLY A 17 1.41 43.80 -14.45
N ALA A 18 2.61 43.61 -13.95
CA ALA A 18 3.14 42.30 -13.65
C ALA A 18 2.25 41.64 -12.59
N ALA A 19 1.38 40.75 -13.04
CA ALA A 19 0.69 39.85 -12.16
C ALA A 19 1.74 38.86 -11.59
N LEU A 20 2.09 39.06 -10.34
CA LEU A 20 2.81 38.09 -9.53
C LEU A 20 1.90 36.86 -9.34
N ALA A 21 1.99 35.93 -10.26
CA ALA A 21 1.50 34.58 -10.07
C ALA A 21 2.37 33.95 -9.00
N GLY A 22 1.87 33.93 -7.77
CA GLY A 22 2.44 33.13 -6.71
C GLY A 22 2.40 31.66 -7.13
N PRO A 23 3.40 30.84 -6.73
CA PRO A 23 3.34 29.43 -7.00
C PRO A 23 2.20 28.83 -6.17
N GLU A 24 1.09 28.53 -6.83
CA GLU A 24 0.11 27.61 -6.28
C GLU A 24 0.83 26.28 -6.03
N ARG A 25 1.11 26.02 -4.75
CA ARG A 25 1.50 24.68 -4.32
C ARG A 25 0.30 23.79 -4.57
N LEU A 26 0.30 23.14 -5.70
CA LEU A 26 -0.48 21.92 -5.90
C LEU A 26 -0.02 20.96 -4.79
N ILE A 27 -0.85 20.82 -3.77
CA ILE A 27 -0.75 19.72 -2.83
C ILE A 27 -1.13 18.48 -3.66
N SER A 28 -0.12 17.92 -4.32
CA SER A 28 -0.20 16.59 -4.88
C SER A 28 -0.38 15.67 -3.70
N GLY A 29 -1.63 15.32 -3.40
CA GLY A 29 -1.95 14.15 -2.61
C GLY A 29 -1.32 12.98 -3.36
N GLY A 30 -0.16 12.55 -2.88
CA GLY A 30 0.51 11.39 -3.42
C GLY A 30 -0.31 10.16 -3.11
N ASP A 31 -1.20 9.78 -4.02
CA ASP A 31 -1.60 8.40 -4.16
C ASP A 31 -0.31 7.66 -4.50
N ALA A 32 0.29 7.04 -3.48
CA ALA A 32 1.42 6.15 -3.66
C ALA A 32 0.90 4.90 -4.37
N ALA A 33 0.70 5.05 -5.68
CA ALA A 33 0.39 3.94 -6.56
C ALA A 33 1.55 2.95 -6.45
N ALA A 34 1.23 1.69 -6.14
CA ALA A 34 2.17 0.60 -6.16
C ALA A 34 2.81 0.56 -7.56
N THR A 35 4.11 0.79 -7.63
CA THR A 35 4.84 0.71 -8.90
C THR A 35 5.00 -0.77 -9.25
N PRO A 36 4.52 -1.23 -10.41
CA PRO A 36 4.62 -2.63 -10.79
C PRO A 36 6.08 -3.06 -10.91
N GLY A 37 6.46 -4.05 -10.11
CA GLY A 37 7.74 -4.74 -10.24
C GLY A 37 7.66 -5.90 -11.23
N ALA A 38 7.06 -5.70 -12.42
CA ALA A 38 6.93 -6.75 -13.41
C ALA A 38 8.30 -7.28 -13.83
N GLY A 39 8.61 -8.54 -13.49
CA GLY A 39 9.83 -9.23 -13.88
C GLY A 39 11.09 -8.85 -13.11
N SER A 40 11.01 -8.02 -12.08
CA SER A 40 12.16 -7.71 -11.22
C SER A 40 12.11 -8.55 -9.93
N ASP A 41 13.28 -8.99 -9.44
CA ASP A 41 13.41 -9.62 -8.12
C ASP A 41 13.06 -8.68 -6.97
N ARG A 42 12.74 -7.41 -7.26
CA ARG A 42 12.35 -6.40 -6.28
C ARG A 42 10.84 -6.38 -6.05
N PRO A 43 10.40 -6.33 -4.79
CA PRO A 43 8.99 -6.19 -4.47
C PRO A 43 8.45 -4.83 -4.92
N ALA A 44 7.18 -4.77 -5.31
CA ALA A 44 6.48 -3.52 -5.53
C ALA A 44 6.30 -2.80 -4.18
N GLU A 45 6.71 -1.53 -4.10
CA GLU A 45 6.49 -0.71 -2.92
C GLU A 45 5.01 -0.39 -2.75
N PHE A 46 4.56 -0.35 -1.51
CA PHE A 46 3.20 0.05 -1.18
C PHE A 46 3.10 0.72 0.18
N THR A 47 2.02 1.44 0.38
CA THR A 47 1.56 1.93 1.67
C THR A 47 0.07 1.63 1.80
N LEU A 48 -0.31 0.89 2.82
CA LEU A 48 -1.70 0.49 3.10
C LEU A 48 -2.09 0.85 4.53
N PRO A 49 -3.36 1.16 4.80
CA PRO A 49 -3.86 1.32 6.15
C PRO A 49 -3.96 -0.03 6.87
N ASP A 50 -3.62 -0.05 8.14
CA ASP A 50 -3.97 -1.13 9.06
C ASP A 50 -5.43 -1.01 9.55
N LEU A 51 -5.86 -1.90 10.45
CA LEU A 51 -7.20 -1.88 11.02
C LEU A 51 -7.47 -0.66 11.91
N ASP A 52 -6.44 0.02 12.41
CA ASP A 52 -6.56 1.26 13.18
C ASP A 52 -6.50 2.50 12.28
N GLY A 53 -6.28 2.34 10.98
CA GLY A 53 -6.15 3.40 9.99
C GLY A 53 -4.76 4.01 9.87
N ARG A 54 -3.76 3.43 10.56
CA ARG A 54 -2.36 3.87 10.46
C ARG A 54 -1.77 3.41 9.13
N GLN A 55 -1.04 4.29 8.46
CA GLN A 55 -0.39 3.95 7.21
C GLN A 55 0.89 3.12 7.45
N VAL A 56 0.94 1.96 6.84
CA VAL A 56 2.07 1.02 6.91
C VAL A 56 2.70 0.89 5.54
N ALA A 57 3.93 1.35 5.41
CA ALA A 57 4.72 1.25 4.19
C ALA A 57 5.62 0.01 4.24
N LEU A 58 5.70 -0.75 3.14
CA LEU A 58 6.60 -1.90 3.02
C LEU A 58 8.06 -1.50 3.27
N GLY A 59 8.49 -0.36 2.74
CA GLY A 59 9.85 0.15 2.87
C GLY A 59 10.34 0.35 4.32
N ARG A 60 9.43 0.37 5.32
CA ARG A 60 9.82 0.43 6.74
C ARG A 60 10.57 -0.82 7.20
N PHE A 61 10.36 -1.94 6.55
CA PHE A 61 10.90 -3.25 6.92
C PHE A 61 12.07 -3.67 6.03
N LEU A 62 12.06 -3.26 4.75
CA LEU A 62 13.11 -3.61 3.80
C LEU A 62 14.49 -3.18 4.30
N GLY A 63 15.49 -4.02 4.12
CA GLY A 63 16.85 -3.79 4.59
C GLY A 63 17.07 -4.06 6.08
N LYS A 64 16.02 -4.37 6.84
CA LYS A 64 16.09 -4.62 8.30
C LYS A 64 15.81 -6.06 8.65
N GLU A 65 14.72 -6.58 8.13
CA GLU A 65 14.24 -7.93 8.40
C GLU A 65 13.53 -8.52 7.18
N PRO A 66 13.48 -9.84 7.03
CA PRO A 66 12.65 -10.47 6.02
C PRO A 66 11.17 -10.19 6.26
N VAL A 67 10.38 -10.14 5.16
CA VAL A 67 8.95 -9.85 5.22
C VAL A 67 8.17 -10.95 4.52
N LEU A 68 7.21 -11.56 5.22
CA LEU A 68 6.21 -12.46 4.63
C LEU A 68 4.92 -11.69 4.39
N LEU A 69 4.58 -11.46 3.13
CA LEU A 69 3.27 -10.97 2.73
C LEU A 69 2.33 -12.15 2.55
N VAL A 70 1.16 -12.08 3.18
CA VAL A 70 0.11 -13.08 3.09
C VAL A 70 -1.10 -12.42 2.43
N PHE A 71 -1.31 -12.66 1.14
CA PHE A 71 -2.51 -12.19 0.44
C PHE A 71 -3.68 -13.12 0.75
N TRP A 72 -4.76 -12.58 1.29
CA TRP A 72 -5.88 -13.34 1.80
C TRP A 72 -7.21 -12.59 1.73
N ALA A 73 -8.31 -13.29 2.05
CA ALA A 73 -9.61 -12.67 2.28
C ALA A 73 -10.41 -13.48 3.30
N THR A 74 -11.43 -12.87 3.88
CA THR A 74 -12.25 -13.51 4.92
C THR A 74 -13.09 -14.67 4.39
N TRP A 75 -13.43 -14.70 3.12
CA TRP A 75 -14.22 -15.76 2.47
C TRP A 75 -13.38 -16.94 1.96
N CYS A 76 -12.04 -16.88 2.05
CA CYS A 76 -11.14 -17.90 1.53
C CYS A 76 -10.96 -19.05 2.57
N PRO A 77 -11.39 -20.28 2.28
CA PRO A 77 -11.26 -21.40 3.22
C PRO A 77 -9.82 -21.80 3.51
N GLU A 78 -8.96 -21.87 2.48
CA GLU A 78 -7.55 -22.22 2.59
C GLU A 78 -6.78 -21.18 3.39
N CYS A 79 -7.13 -19.88 3.21
CA CYS A 79 -6.56 -18.81 4.01
C CYS A 79 -6.88 -18.98 5.50
N LYS A 80 -8.12 -19.38 5.81
CA LYS A 80 -8.55 -19.67 7.19
C LYS A 80 -7.78 -20.86 7.78
N ALA A 81 -7.56 -21.91 6.99
CA ALA A 81 -6.83 -23.10 7.43
C ALA A 81 -5.37 -22.79 7.76
N ALA A 82 -4.74 -21.82 7.08
CA ALA A 82 -3.35 -21.43 7.30
C ALA A 82 -3.10 -20.55 8.54
N ILE A 83 -4.14 -19.94 9.13
CA ILE A 83 -3.99 -19.01 10.25
C ILE A 83 -3.22 -19.59 11.44
N PRO A 84 -3.47 -20.83 11.93
CA PRO A 84 -2.74 -21.38 13.05
C PRO A 84 -1.23 -21.49 12.78
N GLU A 85 -0.84 -21.92 11.59
CA GLU A 85 0.57 -22.04 11.19
C GLU A 85 1.25 -20.68 11.12
N ILE A 86 0.60 -19.68 10.50
CA ILE A 86 1.13 -18.32 10.43
C ILE A 86 1.23 -17.70 11.83
N ASN A 87 0.24 -17.89 12.68
CA ASN A 87 0.28 -17.45 14.07
C ASN A 87 1.44 -18.07 14.86
N ALA A 88 1.76 -19.36 14.62
CA ALA A 88 2.89 -20.01 15.27
C ALA A 88 4.23 -19.33 14.90
N MET A 89 4.37 -18.78 13.71
CA MET A 89 5.55 -18.04 13.29
C MET A 89 5.75 -16.73 14.08
N THR A 90 4.68 -16.13 14.61
CA THR A 90 4.78 -14.90 15.41
C THR A 90 5.28 -15.13 16.83
N THR A 91 5.21 -16.35 17.33
CA THR A 91 5.56 -16.69 18.74
C THR A 91 6.66 -17.75 18.84
N GLY A 92 7.02 -18.40 17.74
CA GLY A 92 8.01 -19.48 17.68
C GLY A 92 9.45 -18.96 17.49
N PRO A 93 10.36 -19.80 16.96
CA PRO A 93 11.76 -19.46 16.71
C PRO A 93 11.97 -18.29 15.72
N LEU A 94 10.93 -17.97 14.95
CA LEU A 94 10.91 -16.87 13.97
C LEU A 94 10.45 -15.53 14.57
N ALA A 95 9.96 -15.53 15.81
CA ALA A 95 9.50 -14.32 16.48
C ALA A 95 10.62 -13.26 16.53
N GLY A 96 10.31 -12.05 16.03
CA GLY A 96 11.27 -10.95 15.94
C GLY A 96 12.36 -11.12 14.87
N LYS A 97 12.29 -12.17 14.03
CA LYS A 97 13.22 -12.39 12.91
C LYS A 97 12.54 -12.33 11.56
N LEU A 98 11.22 -12.32 11.54
CA LEU A 98 10.38 -12.29 10.35
C LEU A 98 9.21 -11.35 10.61
N GLN A 99 9.06 -10.33 9.78
CA GLN A 99 7.85 -9.52 9.77
C GLN A 99 6.77 -10.22 8.94
N ILE A 100 5.59 -10.36 9.49
CA ILE A 100 4.43 -10.92 8.76
C ILE A 100 3.41 -9.80 8.56
N LEU A 101 2.91 -9.66 7.34
CA LEU A 101 1.87 -8.68 6.97
C LEU A 101 0.76 -9.42 6.19
N GLY A 102 -0.42 -9.51 6.78
CA GLY A 102 -1.61 -9.98 6.07
C GLY A 102 -2.14 -8.86 5.17
N ILE A 103 -2.27 -9.10 3.87
CA ILE A 103 -2.83 -8.14 2.91
C ILE A 103 -4.23 -8.61 2.57
N ASP A 104 -5.24 -7.94 3.12
CA ASP A 104 -6.65 -8.27 2.84
C ASP A 104 -7.07 -7.72 1.48
N PHE A 105 -7.72 -8.57 0.68
CA PHE A 105 -8.11 -8.25 -0.69
C PHE A 105 -9.54 -7.73 -0.76
N ARG A 106 -9.71 -6.42 -0.89
CA ARG A 106 -10.94 -5.72 -1.29
C ARG A 106 -12.14 -5.95 -0.36
N GLU A 107 -11.92 -6.00 0.93
CA GLU A 107 -12.98 -6.11 1.92
C GLU A 107 -13.05 -4.88 2.84
N SER A 108 -14.21 -4.61 3.43
CA SER A 108 -14.35 -3.49 4.35
C SER A 108 -13.61 -3.74 5.66
N ARG A 109 -13.11 -2.67 6.26
CA ARG A 109 -12.41 -2.71 7.55
C ARG A 109 -13.19 -3.48 8.62
N GLU A 110 -14.49 -3.23 8.74
CA GLU A 110 -15.36 -3.82 9.75
C GLU A 110 -15.46 -5.34 9.56
N LYS A 111 -15.53 -5.80 8.32
CA LYS A 111 -15.58 -7.23 8.00
C LYS A 111 -14.27 -7.91 8.37
N VAL A 112 -13.16 -7.31 7.97
CA VAL A 112 -11.81 -7.83 8.27
C VAL A 112 -11.53 -7.81 9.76
N ALA A 113 -11.85 -6.73 10.48
CA ALA A 113 -11.67 -6.62 11.93
C ALA A 113 -12.42 -7.72 12.69
N ARG A 114 -13.69 -7.99 12.32
CA ARG A 114 -14.44 -9.11 12.88
C ARG A 114 -13.76 -10.46 12.63
N ALA A 115 -13.24 -10.68 11.42
CA ALA A 115 -12.55 -11.92 11.08
C ALA A 115 -11.23 -12.06 11.84
N VAL A 116 -10.46 -11.00 12.00
CA VAL A 116 -9.21 -10.98 12.77
C VAL A 116 -9.48 -11.41 14.23
N THR A 117 -10.48 -10.79 14.87
CA THR A 117 -10.86 -11.11 16.24
C THR A 117 -11.39 -12.54 16.38
N SER A 118 -12.37 -12.92 15.55
CA SER A 118 -13.04 -14.23 15.68
C SER A 118 -12.16 -15.42 15.33
N ARG A 119 -11.12 -15.22 14.50
CA ARG A 119 -10.18 -16.26 14.08
C ARG A 119 -8.85 -16.22 14.85
N GLY A 120 -8.67 -15.24 15.73
CA GLY A 120 -7.47 -15.08 16.54
C GLY A 120 -6.21 -14.83 15.71
N ILE A 121 -6.29 -14.02 14.65
CA ILE A 121 -5.13 -13.62 13.84
C ILE A 121 -4.22 -12.75 14.70
N ARG A 122 -2.92 -13.07 14.76
CA ARG A 122 -1.93 -12.45 15.65
C ARG A 122 -0.89 -11.60 14.93
N TYR A 123 -0.94 -11.53 13.62
CA TYR A 123 -0.06 -10.70 12.79
C TYR A 123 -0.80 -9.46 12.27
N PRO A 124 -0.10 -8.37 11.96
CA PRO A 124 -0.68 -7.17 11.38
C PRO A 124 -1.43 -7.46 10.09
N VAL A 125 -2.62 -6.85 9.96
CA VAL A 125 -3.45 -6.96 8.75
C VAL A 125 -3.62 -5.57 8.15
N LEU A 126 -3.31 -5.46 6.85
CA LEU A 126 -3.40 -4.26 6.04
C LEU A 126 -4.53 -4.43 5.02
N LEU A 127 -5.18 -3.33 4.66
CA LEU A 127 -6.37 -3.32 3.83
C LEU A 127 -6.04 -2.82 2.41
N ASP A 128 -6.02 -3.72 1.44
CA ASP A 128 -5.92 -3.39 0.01
C ASP A 128 -7.32 -3.19 -0.57
N LEU A 129 -8.00 -2.11 -0.14
CA LEU A 129 -9.40 -1.83 -0.46
C LEU A 129 -9.69 -1.78 -1.96
N GLN A 130 -8.74 -1.35 -2.77
CA GLN A 130 -8.86 -1.22 -4.22
C GLN A 130 -8.19 -2.37 -4.99
N GLY A 131 -7.51 -3.29 -4.30
CA GLY A 131 -6.76 -4.38 -4.92
C GLY A 131 -5.57 -3.90 -5.74
N GLN A 132 -5.01 -2.73 -5.40
CA GLN A 132 -3.88 -2.15 -6.13
C GLN A 132 -2.59 -2.92 -5.85
N VAL A 133 -2.36 -3.28 -4.59
CA VAL A 133 -1.19 -4.06 -4.18
C VAL A 133 -1.28 -5.48 -4.72
N ALA A 134 -2.46 -6.11 -4.63
CA ALA A 134 -2.66 -7.42 -5.23
C ALA A 134 -2.36 -7.42 -6.74
N ARG A 135 -2.78 -6.37 -7.47
CA ARG A 135 -2.44 -6.23 -8.90
C ARG A 135 -0.94 -6.03 -9.13
N ALA A 136 -0.28 -5.17 -8.33
CA ALA A 136 1.14 -4.90 -8.45
C ALA A 136 2.00 -6.15 -8.19
N TYR A 137 1.50 -7.04 -7.34
CA TYR A 137 2.10 -8.34 -7.07
C TYR A 137 1.55 -9.46 -7.98
N GLU A 138 0.75 -9.13 -9.01
CA GLU A 138 0.19 -10.10 -9.96
C GLU A 138 -0.50 -11.28 -9.27
N ILE A 139 -1.25 -10.98 -8.18
CA ILE A 139 -1.95 -12.01 -7.43
C ILE A 139 -3.15 -12.50 -8.22
N VAL A 140 -3.08 -13.74 -8.70
CA VAL A 140 -4.14 -14.40 -9.48
C VAL A 140 -5.07 -15.28 -8.62
N GLY A 141 -4.66 -15.58 -7.39
CA GLY A 141 -5.43 -16.40 -6.45
C GLY A 141 -4.98 -16.17 -5.02
N ILE A 142 -5.81 -16.59 -4.05
CA ILE A 142 -5.49 -16.54 -2.62
C ILE A 142 -5.76 -17.91 -1.96
N PRO A 143 -4.96 -18.28 -0.94
CA PRO A 143 -3.84 -17.51 -0.42
C PRO A 143 -2.68 -17.42 -1.43
N THR A 144 -1.91 -16.34 -1.37
CA THR A 144 -0.60 -16.24 -1.99
C THR A 144 0.38 -15.71 -0.94
N TYR A 145 1.53 -16.35 -0.85
CA TYR A 145 2.60 -16.00 0.07
C TYR A 145 3.78 -15.46 -0.71
N VAL A 146 4.22 -14.26 -0.34
CA VAL A 146 5.40 -13.63 -0.95
C VAL A 146 6.40 -13.38 0.15
N LEU A 147 7.54 -14.05 0.10
CA LEU A 147 8.63 -13.84 1.04
C LEU A 147 9.68 -12.93 0.41
N ILE A 148 9.94 -11.83 1.09
CA ILE A 148 10.95 -10.85 0.72
C ILE A 148 12.10 -10.99 1.70
N GLY A 149 13.30 -11.22 1.18
CA GLY A 149 14.50 -11.32 1.99
C GLY A 149 14.95 -9.97 2.55
N ARG A 150 15.87 -10.01 3.51
CA ARG A 150 16.45 -8.80 4.12
C ARG A 150 17.04 -7.85 3.09
N GLU A 151 17.57 -8.36 1.99
CA GLU A 151 18.16 -7.58 0.89
C GLU A 151 17.12 -6.89 0.00
N GLY A 152 15.81 -7.05 0.30
CA GLY A 152 14.72 -6.50 -0.50
C GLY A 152 14.51 -7.22 -1.82
N LYS A 153 14.79 -8.53 -1.87
CA LYS A 153 14.51 -9.39 -3.03
C LYS A 153 13.37 -10.34 -2.71
N VAL A 154 12.50 -10.61 -3.68
CA VAL A 154 11.49 -11.67 -3.58
C VAL A 154 12.17 -13.02 -3.68
N LEU A 155 12.12 -13.80 -2.61
CA LEU A 155 12.76 -15.11 -2.48
C LEU A 155 11.78 -16.27 -2.73
N TYR A 156 10.48 -16.02 -2.53
CA TYR A 156 9.44 -17.02 -2.65
C TYR A 156 8.11 -16.37 -3.05
N ARG A 157 7.34 -17.04 -3.91
CA ARG A 157 5.98 -16.62 -4.29
C ARG A 157 5.17 -17.84 -4.70
N GLU A 158 4.29 -18.32 -3.84
CA GLU A 158 3.48 -19.51 -4.07
C GLU A 158 2.14 -19.44 -3.35
N HIS A 159 1.25 -20.37 -3.67
CA HIS A 159 -0.04 -20.54 -3.00
C HIS A 159 0.03 -21.42 -1.74
N VAL A 160 1.19 -21.94 -1.43
CA VAL A 160 1.47 -22.79 -0.26
C VAL A 160 2.52 -22.11 0.59
N LEU A 161 2.42 -22.22 1.91
CA LEU A 161 3.49 -21.78 2.82
C LEU A 161 4.74 -22.60 2.58
N PRO A 162 5.95 -21.99 2.61
CA PRO A 162 7.18 -22.75 2.53
C PRO A 162 7.32 -23.65 3.76
N GLY A 163 7.55 -24.95 3.57
CA GLY A 163 7.64 -25.91 4.68
C GLY A 163 8.75 -25.63 5.67
N ASP A 164 9.82 -24.95 5.25
CA ASP A 164 10.89 -24.44 6.10
C ASP A 164 11.28 -23.03 5.68
N ILE A 165 10.62 -22.05 6.27
CA ILE A 165 10.88 -20.63 5.97
C ILE A 165 12.27 -20.18 6.46
N SER A 166 12.87 -20.89 7.44
CA SER A 166 14.19 -20.54 7.99
C SER A 166 15.32 -20.59 6.96
N ARG A 167 15.12 -21.31 5.86
CA ARG A 167 16.08 -21.40 4.74
C ARG A 167 16.23 -20.08 3.99
N TYR A 168 15.30 -19.17 4.16
CA TYR A 168 15.24 -17.88 3.46
C TYR A 168 15.62 -16.69 4.36
N LEU A 169 15.89 -16.94 5.65
CA LEU A 169 16.23 -15.92 6.65
C LEU A 169 17.74 -15.86 6.87
#